data_517146218721e95a2f2ff2f93eb87ddd
#
_entry.id   517146218721e95a2f2ff2f93eb87ddd
#
_cell.length_a   1.000
_cell.length_b   1.000
_cell.length_c   1.000
_cell.angle_alpha   90.00
_cell.angle_beta   90.00
_cell.angle_gamma   90.00
#
_symmetry.space_group_name_H-M   'P 1'
#
loop_
_entity.id
_entity.type
_entity.pdbx_description
1 polymer ?
#
loop_
_entity_poly.entity_id
_entity_poly.type
_entity_poly.pdbx_seq_one_letter_code
_entity_poly.pdbx_strand_id
1 'polypeptide(L)'
;MTSEPQVKDFILASGSPQRRALLAQMGFLPKRISPADIDESEKKYETATAYVKRMALEKARRIAGLFPNENILACDTVVVVGASVLHKAQNETEQTAVMERLSGKAHRVVSSVCVIAVSYTHLR
;
A
#
# COMPACT_ATOMS: atom_id res chain seq x y z
N MET A 1 -0.16 16.20 24.58
CA MET A 1 0.15 14.84 25.04
C MET A 1 -0.25 13.83 23.97
N THR A 2 0.70 13.07 23.49
CA THR A 2 0.42 12.05 22.51
C THR A 2 0.00 10.76 23.21
N SER A 3 -1.12 10.20 22.83
CA SER A 3 -1.53 8.89 23.33
C SER A 3 -0.69 7.80 22.69
N GLU A 4 -0.46 6.74 23.45
CA GLU A 4 0.25 5.58 22.92
C GLU A 4 -0.58 4.91 21.83
N PRO A 5 0.06 4.38 20.77
CA PRO A 5 -0.65 3.61 19.76
C PRO A 5 -1.30 2.38 20.37
N GLN A 6 -2.51 2.07 19.92
CA GLN A 6 -3.24 0.90 20.36
C GLN A 6 -3.34 -0.10 19.22
N VAL A 7 -3.23 -1.38 19.55
CA VAL A 7 -3.44 -2.46 18.58
C VAL A 7 -4.92 -2.48 18.19
N LYS A 8 -5.19 -2.40 16.90
CA LYS A 8 -6.51 -2.42 16.33
C LYS A 8 -6.76 -3.73 15.59
N ASP A 9 -8.02 -4.06 15.41
CA ASP A 9 -8.45 -5.34 14.84
C ASP A 9 -8.38 -5.30 13.30
N PHE A 10 -7.17 -5.21 12.78
CA PHE A 10 -6.96 -5.33 11.33
C PHE A 10 -5.58 -5.89 11.02
N ILE A 11 -5.45 -6.44 9.81
CA ILE A 11 -4.18 -6.91 9.25
C ILE A 11 -3.72 -5.91 8.21
N LEU A 12 -2.47 -5.48 8.30
CA LEU A 12 -1.86 -4.62 7.30
C LEU A 12 -1.19 -5.49 6.23
N ALA A 13 -1.72 -5.42 5.01
CA ALA A 13 -1.22 -6.17 3.86
C ALA A 13 -0.08 -5.41 3.18
N SER A 14 0.97 -5.09 3.93
CA SER A 14 2.11 -4.33 3.44
C SER A 14 3.35 -4.64 4.25
N GLY A 15 4.49 -4.74 3.59
CA GLY A 15 5.79 -4.84 4.24
C GLY A 15 6.49 -3.50 4.43
N SER A 16 5.83 -2.37 4.11
CA SER A 16 6.46 -1.06 4.17
C SER A 16 6.63 -0.55 5.60
N PRO A 17 7.87 -0.35 6.08
CA PRO A 17 8.09 0.23 7.41
C PRO A 17 7.52 1.64 7.54
N GLN A 18 7.52 2.43 6.46
CA GLN A 18 7.01 3.80 6.47
C GLN A 18 5.50 3.82 6.73
N ARG A 19 4.74 2.92 6.10
CA ARG A 19 3.28 2.83 6.33
C ARG A 19 2.96 2.41 7.75
N ARG A 20 3.70 1.45 8.27
CA ARG A 20 3.56 1.01 9.65
C ARG A 20 3.83 2.15 10.63
N ALA A 21 4.92 2.90 10.41
CA ALA A 21 5.27 4.04 11.24
C ALA A 21 4.21 5.14 11.18
N LEU A 22 3.67 5.41 9.99
CA LEU A 22 2.63 6.41 9.80
C LEU A 22 1.35 6.05 10.56
N LEU A 23 0.95 4.79 10.49
CA LEU A 23 -0.21 4.30 11.23
C LEU A 23 0.01 4.41 12.74
N ALA A 24 1.20 4.10 13.22
CA ALA A 24 1.56 4.23 14.63
C ALA A 24 1.45 5.68 15.10
N GLN A 25 1.88 6.63 14.27
CA GLN A 25 1.74 8.07 14.56
C GLN A 25 0.28 8.48 14.68
N MET A 26 -0.61 7.83 13.95
CA MET A 26 -2.05 8.08 13.99
C MET A 26 -2.74 7.36 15.14
N GLY A 27 -2.01 6.59 15.93
CA GLY A 27 -2.56 5.82 17.05
C GLY A 27 -3.08 4.44 16.69
N PHE A 28 -2.77 3.94 15.49
CA PHE A 28 -3.24 2.64 15.02
C PHE A 28 -2.10 1.68 14.78
N LEU A 29 -2.11 0.56 15.48
CA LEU A 29 -1.19 -0.55 15.19
C LEU A 29 -1.98 -1.72 14.65
N PRO A 30 -1.57 -2.32 13.51
CA PRO A 30 -2.21 -3.54 13.06
C PRO A 30 -1.91 -4.68 14.03
N LYS A 31 -2.86 -5.59 14.21
CA LYS A 31 -2.62 -6.78 15.02
C LYS A 31 -1.67 -7.76 14.34
N ARG A 32 -1.51 -7.65 13.03
CA ARG A 32 -0.62 -8.47 12.22
C ARG A 32 -0.19 -7.69 11.00
N ILE A 33 1.04 -7.95 10.55
CA ILE A 33 1.56 -7.47 9.28
C ILE A 33 1.77 -8.69 8.40
N SER A 34 1.14 -8.69 7.23
CA SER A 34 1.26 -9.78 6.27
C SER A 34 1.47 -9.20 4.88
N PRO A 35 2.74 -9.06 4.43
CA PRO A 35 3.00 -8.56 3.09
C PRO A 35 2.35 -9.47 2.04
N ALA A 36 1.74 -8.86 1.04
CA ALA A 36 1.11 -9.59 -0.06
C ALA A 36 2.12 -9.77 -1.18
N ASP A 37 2.32 -11.02 -1.57
CA ASP A 37 3.16 -11.37 -2.72
C ASP A 37 2.24 -11.53 -3.93
N ILE A 38 2.23 -10.52 -4.79
CA ILE A 38 1.42 -10.49 -6.01
C ILE A 38 2.27 -10.01 -7.18
N ASP A 39 1.78 -10.25 -8.38
CA ASP A 39 2.38 -9.69 -9.59
C ASP A 39 2.09 -8.18 -9.64
N GLU A 40 3.12 -7.37 -9.56
CA GLU A 40 3.00 -5.91 -9.56
C GLU A 40 3.25 -5.30 -10.94
N SER A 41 3.21 -6.10 -12.00
CA SER A 41 3.37 -5.62 -13.37
C SER A 41 2.23 -4.70 -13.78
N GLU A 42 2.55 -3.67 -14.55
CA GLU A 42 1.55 -2.81 -15.15
C GLU A 42 0.85 -3.51 -16.31
N LYS A 43 -0.42 -3.19 -16.51
CA LYS A 43 -1.15 -3.60 -17.71
C LYS A 43 -0.99 -2.54 -18.80
N LYS A 44 -1.12 -2.99 -20.05
CA LYS A 44 -1.04 -2.10 -21.20
C LYS A 44 -2.12 -1.01 -21.08
N TYR A 45 -1.72 0.25 -21.29
CA TYR A 45 -2.59 1.43 -21.23
C TYR A 45 -3.19 1.72 -19.84
N GLU A 46 -2.66 1.10 -18.81
CA GLU A 46 -3.14 1.36 -17.46
C GLU A 46 -2.63 2.70 -16.94
N THR A 47 -3.54 3.56 -16.45
CA THR A 47 -3.14 4.82 -15.82
C THR A 47 -2.53 4.55 -14.44
N ALA A 48 -1.77 5.51 -13.92
CA ALA A 48 -1.21 5.41 -12.58
C ALA A 48 -2.30 5.22 -11.52
N THR A 49 -3.41 5.96 -11.65
CA THR A 49 -4.54 5.85 -10.73
C THR A 49 -5.17 4.45 -10.78
N ALA A 50 -5.40 3.93 -11.99
CA ALA A 50 -5.95 2.58 -12.14
C ALA A 50 -5.00 1.53 -11.60
N TYR A 51 -3.71 1.69 -11.84
CA TYR A 51 -2.67 0.78 -11.37
C TYR A 51 -2.64 0.68 -9.85
N VAL A 52 -2.58 1.82 -9.15
CA VAL A 52 -2.50 1.79 -7.66
C VAL A 52 -3.77 1.25 -7.03
N LYS A 53 -4.94 1.51 -7.64
CA LYS A 53 -6.21 0.94 -7.19
C LYS A 53 -6.20 -0.58 -7.34
N ARG A 54 -5.74 -1.07 -8.49
CA ARG A 54 -5.65 -2.51 -8.74
C ARG A 54 -4.67 -3.17 -7.79
N MET A 55 -3.52 -2.56 -7.55
CA MET A 55 -2.51 -3.10 -6.63
C MET A 55 -3.05 -3.17 -5.21
N ALA A 56 -3.66 -2.10 -4.71
CA ALA A 56 -4.22 -2.10 -3.36
C ALA A 56 -5.32 -3.16 -3.21
N LEU A 57 -6.18 -3.30 -4.22
CA LEU A 57 -7.26 -4.30 -4.21
C LEU A 57 -6.71 -5.72 -4.24
N GLU A 58 -5.77 -6.02 -5.14
CA GLU A 58 -5.19 -7.35 -5.27
C GLU A 58 -4.42 -7.76 -4.02
N LYS A 59 -3.67 -6.82 -3.42
CA LYS A 59 -2.99 -7.06 -2.14
C LYS A 59 -3.97 -7.38 -1.03
N ALA A 60 -5.04 -6.59 -0.92
CA ALA A 60 -6.07 -6.82 0.09
C ALA A 60 -6.74 -8.17 -0.10
N ARG A 61 -7.11 -8.52 -1.34
CA ARG A 61 -7.74 -9.80 -1.67
C ARG A 61 -6.84 -10.98 -1.39
N ARG A 62 -5.55 -10.86 -1.71
CA ARG A 62 -4.58 -11.92 -1.43
C ARG A 62 -4.53 -12.25 0.05
N ILE A 63 -4.45 -11.23 0.89
CA ILE A 63 -4.37 -11.42 2.34
C ILE A 63 -5.72 -11.86 2.91
N ALA A 64 -6.84 -11.32 2.38
CA ALA A 64 -8.17 -11.77 2.79
C ALA A 64 -8.40 -13.26 2.48
N GLY A 65 -7.81 -13.77 1.41
CA GLY A 65 -7.86 -15.21 1.09
C GLY A 65 -7.13 -16.08 2.11
N LEU A 66 -6.06 -15.54 2.72
CA LEU A 66 -5.31 -16.24 3.77
C LEU A 66 -5.95 -16.09 5.16
N PHE A 67 -6.67 -15.00 5.38
CA PHE A 67 -7.30 -14.67 6.66
C PHE A 67 -8.75 -14.25 6.41
N PRO A 68 -9.65 -15.21 6.09
CA PRO A 68 -10.97 -14.90 5.52
C PRO A 68 -11.94 -14.18 6.46
N ASN A 69 -11.69 -14.20 7.77
CA ASN A 69 -12.59 -13.56 8.74
C ASN A 69 -11.94 -12.34 9.41
N GLU A 70 -11.02 -11.70 8.72
CA GLU A 70 -10.25 -10.59 9.28
C GLU A 70 -10.45 -9.32 8.47
N ASN A 71 -10.35 -8.19 9.16
CA ASN A 71 -10.30 -6.88 8.49
C ASN A 71 -8.93 -6.68 7.89
N ILE A 72 -8.88 -6.26 6.63
CA ILE A 72 -7.63 -6.09 5.89
C ILE A 72 -7.51 -4.65 5.42
N LEU A 73 -6.35 -4.05 5.61
CA LEU A 73 -5.98 -2.75 5.06
C LEU A 73 -4.81 -2.95 4.12
N ALA A 74 -4.97 -2.53 2.88
CA ALA A 74 -3.89 -2.50 1.90
C ALA A 74 -3.79 -1.13 1.27
N CYS A 75 -2.61 -0.78 0.82
CA CYS A 75 -2.40 0.45 0.09
C CYS A 75 -1.25 0.29 -0.89
N ASP A 76 -1.27 1.12 -1.92
CA ASP A 76 -0.19 1.19 -2.89
C ASP A 76 0.08 2.64 -3.26
N THR A 77 1.34 2.94 -3.58
CA THR A 77 1.78 4.29 -3.89
C THR A 77 2.78 4.22 -5.02
N VAL A 78 2.62 5.10 -6.00
CA VAL A 78 3.60 5.26 -7.08
C VAL A 78 3.93 6.72 -7.29
N VAL A 79 5.12 6.97 -7.82
CA VAL A 79 5.55 8.30 -8.23
C VAL A 79 5.43 8.38 -9.75
N VAL A 80 4.84 9.46 -10.24
CA VAL A 80 4.64 9.68 -11.68
C VAL A 80 5.45 10.89 -12.11
N VAL A 81 6.30 10.71 -13.13
CA VAL A 81 7.05 11.80 -13.77
C VAL A 81 6.57 11.89 -15.20
N GLY A 82 5.88 12.99 -15.54
CA GLY A 82 5.22 13.09 -16.85
C GLY A 82 4.18 12.00 -17.00
N ALA A 83 4.34 11.12 -17.99
CA ALA A 83 3.48 9.97 -18.22
C ALA A 83 4.05 8.65 -17.68
N SER A 84 5.22 8.69 -17.03
CA SER A 84 5.95 7.49 -16.60
C SER A 84 5.71 7.22 -15.13
N VAL A 85 5.35 5.97 -14.81
CA VAL A 85 5.28 5.48 -13.43
C VAL A 85 6.65 5.01 -13.01
N LEU A 86 7.10 5.47 -11.84
CA LEU A 86 8.36 5.01 -11.25
C LEU A 86 8.06 3.99 -10.16
N HIS A 87 8.67 2.82 -10.29
CA HIS A 87 8.54 1.77 -9.28
C HIS A 87 9.57 1.95 -8.17
N LYS A 88 9.31 1.28 -7.05
CA LYS A 88 10.21 1.32 -5.90
C LYS A 88 11.61 0.85 -6.27
N ALA A 89 12.64 1.64 -5.92
CA ALA A 89 14.03 1.29 -6.14
C ALA A 89 14.42 0.09 -5.28
N GLN A 90 15.15 -0.86 -5.90
CA GLN A 90 15.58 -2.09 -5.24
C GLN A 90 17.05 -2.06 -4.81
N ASN A 91 17.84 -1.10 -5.31
CA ASN A 91 19.26 -0.97 -4.97
C ASN A 91 19.70 0.49 -5.14
N GLU A 92 20.95 0.78 -4.75
CA GLU A 92 21.49 2.13 -4.83
C GLU A 92 21.55 2.68 -6.25
N THR A 93 21.88 1.83 -7.22
CA THR A 93 21.95 2.25 -8.62
C THR A 93 20.58 2.68 -9.13
N GLU A 94 19.54 1.89 -8.83
CA GLU A 94 18.18 2.25 -9.19
C GLU A 94 17.70 3.49 -8.44
N GLN A 95 18.07 3.64 -7.18
CA GLN A 95 17.72 4.80 -6.38
C GLN A 95 18.33 6.07 -6.97
N THR A 96 19.60 6.02 -7.37
CA THR A 96 20.28 7.13 -8.02
C THR A 96 19.59 7.51 -9.32
N ALA A 97 19.24 6.52 -10.14
CA ALA A 97 18.53 6.76 -11.40
C ALA A 97 17.18 7.41 -11.18
N VAL A 98 16.42 6.97 -10.15
CA VAL A 98 15.13 7.55 -9.79
C VAL A 98 15.33 9.01 -9.36
N MET A 99 16.31 9.29 -8.51
CA MET A 99 16.58 10.65 -8.05
C MET A 99 16.98 11.58 -9.19
N GLU A 100 17.76 11.10 -10.13
CA GLU A 100 18.14 11.87 -11.31
C GLU A 100 16.92 12.19 -12.18
N ARG A 101 16.02 11.22 -12.36
CA ARG A 101 14.79 11.44 -13.12
C ARG A 101 13.86 12.45 -12.45
N LEU A 102 13.82 12.51 -11.14
CA LEU A 102 12.99 13.44 -10.39
C LEU A 102 13.58 14.86 -10.37
N SER A 103 14.90 14.98 -10.52
CA SER A 103 15.58 16.26 -10.44
C SER A 103 15.15 17.17 -11.57
N GLY A 104 14.69 18.37 -11.23
CA GLY A 104 14.29 19.39 -12.21
C GLY A 104 13.05 19.10 -13.00
N LYS A 105 12.29 18.05 -12.63
CA LYS A 105 11.06 17.67 -13.32
C LYS A 105 9.87 17.71 -12.37
N ALA A 106 8.72 18.09 -12.91
CA ALA A 106 7.46 17.99 -12.17
C ALA A 106 7.11 16.52 -11.97
N HIS A 107 6.71 16.18 -10.76
CA HIS A 107 6.27 14.83 -10.43
C HIS A 107 5.07 14.87 -9.49
N ARG A 108 4.36 13.78 -9.42
CA ARG A 108 3.24 13.62 -8.47
C ARG A 108 3.27 12.24 -7.84
N VAL A 109 2.66 12.14 -6.68
CA VAL A 109 2.51 10.87 -5.97
C VAL A 109 1.04 10.49 -6.02
N VAL A 110 0.77 9.26 -6.41
CA VAL A 110 -0.58 8.70 -6.47
C VAL A 110 -0.67 7.53 -5.52
N SER A 111 -1.64 7.56 -4.62
CA SER A 111 -1.83 6.49 -3.64
C SER A 111 -3.27 5.99 -3.68
N SER A 112 -3.45 4.72 -3.32
CA SER A 112 -4.77 4.12 -3.17
C SER A 112 -4.79 3.26 -1.92
N VAL A 113 -5.94 3.24 -1.25
CA VAL A 113 -6.17 2.45 -0.05
C VAL A 113 -7.35 1.52 -0.32
N CYS A 114 -7.24 0.28 0.11
CA CYS A 114 -8.32 -0.69 0.03
C CYS A 114 -8.55 -1.29 1.41
N VAL A 115 -9.80 -1.28 1.86
CA VAL A 115 -10.20 -1.89 3.13
C VAL A 115 -11.19 -3.01 2.81
N ILE A 116 -10.90 -4.21 3.29
CA ILE A 116 -11.87 -5.31 3.28
C ILE A 116 -12.31 -5.49 4.72
N ALA A 117 -13.57 -5.16 4.99
CA ALA A 117 -14.12 -5.23 6.34
C ALA A 117 -14.97 -6.48 6.50
N VAL A 118 -14.85 -7.12 7.65
CA VAL A 118 -15.69 -8.26 8.00
C VAL A 118 -17.09 -7.76 8.29
N SER A 119 -18.10 -8.41 7.68
CA SER A 119 -19.50 -8.11 7.97
C SER A 119 -19.98 -9.00 9.10
N TYR A 120 -20.57 -8.37 10.12
CA TYR A 120 -21.14 -9.10 11.26
C TYR A 120 -22.67 -9.18 11.23
N THR A 121 -23.28 -8.69 10.16
CA THR A 121 -24.74 -8.63 10.08
C THR A 121 -25.41 -10.00 10.05
N HIS A 122 -24.69 -11.03 9.62
CA HIS A 122 -25.19 -12.41 9.53
C HIS A 122 -24.82 -13.27 10.74
N LEU A 123 -24.11 -12.72 11.71
CA LEU A 123 -23.61 -13.46 12.87
C LEU A 123 -24.59 -13.42 14.04
N ARG A 124 -25.78 -13.92 13.82
CA ARG A 124 -26.79 -13.97 14.88
C ARG A 124 -27.12 -15.38 15.29
#